data_e7790c0db4fd6eacfbb7b34f9aa62a0e
#
_entry.id   e7790c0db4fd6eacfbb7b34f9aa62a0e
#
_cell.length_a   1.000
_cell.length_b   1.000
_cell.length_c   1.000
_cell.angle_alpha   90.00
_cell.angle_beta   90.00
_cell.angle_gamma   90.00
#
_symmetry.space_group_name_H-M   'P 1'
#
loop_
_entity.id
_entity.type
_entity.pdbx_description
1 polymer ?
#
loop_
_entity_poly.entity_id
_entity_poly.type
_entity_poly.pdbx_seq_one_letter_code
_entity_poly.pdbx_strand_id
1 'polypeptide(L)'
;MKNCVYQFAMSACLFLAACSGGGTKVAKLEVIPLGAAFDNQTELKTSDCFKKIRYVALETTDSCLVDKGASVTILNDWLVVVSGRNCQLFDKETGRFVRTVGHVGEDPEWCSTVHGGWQNPYTGKLSFAGWKGSFVMYGADGRFDRIWTPPIVSGAFPNISAFTYLDAEVIAGYYSASDSLPARVALFRGNEIIRVDSLLMGQSEENGVAGVNDIAMISVLKDGGSGVVLIKGKDGRSAIYSLGNTYFWNIDKELYFHHSYNDTIYQISAVEGLQPVRVLDLGAYGWAYNERFEDKKDAIYPTKFMENKDVIFFRFMTNVYNDKQKTYNALYRKADGTVKVCLFDERIIDDMNGFLPLQPISVS
;
A
#
# COMPACT_ATOMS: atom_id res chain seq x y z
N MET A 1 62.90 -15.36 -3.04
CA MET A 1 62.19 -15.92 -1.88
C MET A 1 60.93 -15.13 -1.70
N LYS A 2 59.86 -15.55 -2.29
CA LYS A 2 58.74 -16.35 -1.79
C LYS A 2 58.13 -15.73 -0.53
N ASN A 3 56.95 -15.12 -0.67
CA ASN A 3 55.81 -15.55 0.09
C ASN A 3 54.50 -14.96 -0.50
N CYS A 4 53.68 -15.82 -1.08
CA CYS A 4 52.28 -15.66 -1.35
C CYS A 4 51.52 -15.56 -0.03
N VAL A 5 50.62 -14.59 0.13
CA VAL A 5 49.61 -14.63 1.16
C VAL A 5 48.26 -14.63 0.47
N TYR A 6 47.57 -15.74 0.58
CA TYR A 6 46.17 -15.92 0.20
C TYR A 6 45.30 -15.25 1.27
N GLN A 7 44.52 -14.29 0.90
CA GLN A 7 43.40 -13.82 1.74
C GLN A 7 42.15 -14.65 1.43
N PHE A 8 41.83 -15.53 2.34
CA PHE A 8 40.55 -16.20 2.43
C PHE A 8 39.54 -15.24 3.05
N ALA A 9 38.51 -14.89 2.31
CA ALA A 9 37.32 -14.27 2.86
C ALA A 9 36.53 -15.34 3.62
N MET A 10 36.55 -15.28 4.92
CA MET A 10 35.81 -16.17 5.81
C MET A 10 34.51 -15.49 6.16
N SER A 11 33.43 -15.92 5.51
CA SER A 11 32.05 -15.57 5.88
C SER A 11 31.76 -16.22 7.22
N ALA A 12 31.70 -15.43 8.27
CA ALA A 12 31.37 -15.91 9.63
C ALA A 12 29.87 -16.06 9.78
N CYS A 13 29.38 -17.30 9.62
CA CYS A 13 28.07 -17.69 10.15
C CYS A 13 28.19 -17.78 11.67
N LEU A 14 27.69 -16.78 12.38
CA LEU A 14 27.50 -16.83 13.83
C LEU A 14 26.26 -17.65 14.15
N PHE A 15 26.45 -18.95 14.43
CA PHE A 15 25.49 -19.76 15.15
C PHE A 15 25.59 -19.45 16.63
N LEU A 16 24.66 -18.67 17.16
CA LEU A 16 24.43 -18.62 18.60
C LEU A 16 23.43 -19.72 18.98
N ALA A 17 23.94 -20.84 19.44
CA ALA A 17 23.16 -21.83 20.16
C ALA A 17 22.92 -21.31 21.57
N ALA A 18 21.71 -20.81 21.87
CA ALA A 18 21.24 -20.61 23.22
C ALA A 18 20.23 -21.71 23.54
N CYS A 19 20.62 -22.66 24.36
CA CYS A 19 19.74 -23.63 25.01
C CYS A 19 18.93 -22.96 26.11
N SER A 20 17.66 -23.24 26.11
CA SER A 20 16.70 -23.58 27.16
C SER A 20 15.43 -22.72 27.18
N GLY A 21 14.30 -23.40 26.98
CA GLY A 21 13.01 -23.07 27.61
C GLY A 21 12.11 -22.09 26.87
N GLY A 22 11.25 -22.60 25.99
CA GLY A 22 10.17 -21.84 25.34
C GLY A 22 10.48 -21.53 23.88
N GLY A 23 10.25 -22.49 23.01
CA GLY A 23 10.51 -22.35 21.59
C GLY A 23 9.52 -21.39 20.93
N THR A 24 9.82 -20.11 20.89
CA THR A 24 9.30 -19.22 19.85
C THR A 24 9.86 -19.72 18.53
N LYS A 25 9.03 -20.35 17.69
CA LYS A 25 9.37 -20.62 16.30
C LYS A 25 9.70 -19.27 15.68
N VAL A 26 10.95 -18.97 15.42
CA VAL A 26 11.34 -17.86 14.53
C VAL A 26 10.74 -18.22 13.18
N ALA A 27 9.65 -17.57 12.82
CA ALA A 27 9.02 -17.76 11.54
C ALA A 27 10.06 -17.42 10.46
N LYS A 28 10.32 -18.38 9.57
CA LYS A 28 11.26 -18.15 8.46
C LYS A 28 10.65 -17.07 7.58
N LEU A 29 11.33 -15.92 7.42
CA LEU A 29 10.94 -14.86 6.51
C LEU A 29 10.84 -15.42 5.08
N GLU A 30 9.73 -15.16 4.43
CA GLU A 30 9.54 -15.46 3.02
C GLU A 30 10.29 -14.41 2.18
N VAL A 31 11.13 -14.86 1.24
CA VAL A 31 11.93 -13.97 0.39
C VAL A 31 11.31 -13.90 -0.99
N ILE A 32 11.00 -12.67 -1.45
CA ILE A 32 10.46 -12.38 -2.78
C ILE A 32 11.60 -11.84 -3.65
N PRO A 33 12.12 -12.61 -4.64
CA PRO A 33 13.32 -12.24 -5.41
C PRO A 33 13.01 -11.21 -6.50
N LEU A 34 12.65 -9.99 -6.10
CA LEU A 34 12.20 -8.94 -7.00
C LEU A 34 13.34 -8.38 -7.87
N GLY A 35 14.53 -8.18 -7.30
CA GLY A 35 15.68 -7.67 -8.05
C GLY A 35 16.09 -8.58 -9.20
N ALA A 36 16.17 -9.89 -8.95
CA ALA A 36 16.47 -10.88 -9.98
C ALA A 36 15.38 -10.93 -11.07
N ALA A 37 14.12 -10.78 -10.70
CA ALA A 37 13.01 -10.73 -11.66
C ALA A 37 13.02 -9.43 -12.48
N PHE A 38 13.44 -8.32 -11.89
CA PHE A 38 13.59 -7.04 -12.59
C PHE A 38 14.66 -7.08 -13.68
N ASP A 39 15.75 -7.82 -13.46
CA ASP A 39 16.78 -8.08 -14.48
C ASP A 39 16.26 -8.94 -15.64
N ASN A 40 15.23 -9.77 -15.38
CA ASN A 40 14.69 -10.75 -16.32
C ASN A 40 13.20 -10.49 -16.61
N GLN A 41 12.88 -9.28 -17.07
CA GLN A 41 11.50 -8.88 -17.36
C GLN A 41 10.85 -9.81 -18.39
N THR A 42 9.58 -10.13 -18.15
CA THR A 42 8.77 -11.01 -19.01
C THR A 42 7.35 -10.51 -19.11
N GLU A 43 6.63 -10.91 -20.15
CA GLU A 43 5.21 -10.64 -20.24
C GLU A 43 4.43 -11.22 -19.06
N LEU A 44 3.45 -10.46 -18.55
CA LEU A 44 2.43 -10.95 -17.64
C LEU A 44 1.17 -11.32 -18.42
N LYS A 45 0.64 -12.50 -18.15
CA LYS A 45 -0.58 -13.04 -18.77
C LYS A 45 -1.65 -13.28 -17.72
N THR A 46 -2.91 -13.17 -18.11
CA THR A 46 -4.03 -13.44 -17.20
C THR A 46 -4.01 -14.87 -16.70
N SER A 47 -3.59 -15.84 -17.51
CA SER A 47 -3.40 -17.24 -17.11
C SER A 47 -2.32 -17.45 -16.03
N ASP A 48 -1.41 -16.50 -15.82
CA ASP A 48 -0.42 -16.56 -14.74
C ASP A 48 -1.05 -16.40 -13.35
N CYS A 49 -2.18 -15.68 -13.27
CA CYS A 49 -2.81 -15.31 -11.99
C CYS A 49 -4.27 -15.73 -11.87
N PHE A 50 -4.99 -15.96 -12.96
CA PHE A 50 -6.42 -16.20 -12.92
C PHE A 50 -6.79 -17.55 -13.56
N LYS A 51 -7.79 -18.20 -12.99
CA LYS A 51 -8.40 -19.43 -13.56
C LYS A 51 -9.63 -19.09 -14.41
N LYS A 52 -10.24 -17.92 -14.18
CA LYS A 52 -11.46 -17.49 -14.84
C LYS A 52 -11.57 -15.97 -14.83
N ILE A 53 -12.05 -15.40 -15.91
CA ILE A 53 -12.43 -13.99 -16.02
C ILE A 53 -13.95 -13.92 -16.17
N ARG A 54 -14.55 -12.97 -15.45
CA ARG A 54 -15.98 -12.66 -15.55
C ARG A 54 -16.15 -11.15 -15.72
N TYR A 55 -17.04 -10.79 -16.60
CA TYR A 55 -17.44 -9.40 -16.79
C TYR A 55 -18.76 -9.15 -16.08
N VAL A 56 -18.83 -8.10 -15.29
CA VAL A 56 -20.03 -7.66 -14.59
C VAL A 56 -20.41 -6.29 -15.15
N ALA A 57 -21.54 -6.23 -15.85
CA ALA A 57 -22.08 -4.96 -16.34
C ALA A 57 -22.78 -4.24 -15.18
N LEU A 58 -22.36 -3.00 -14.88
CA LEU A 58 -23.02 -2.19 -13.88
C LEU A 58 -24.34 -1.63 -14.44
N GLU A 59 -25.38 -1.66 -13.59
CA GLU A 59 -26.65 -1.01 -13.89
C GLU A 59 -26.41 0.47 -14.17
N THR A 60 -27.05 0.99 -15.23
CA THR A 60 -26.90 2.37 -15.66
C THR A 60 -28.28 3.01 -15.78
N THR A 61 -28.60 3.87 -14.82
CA THR A 61 -29.84 4.68 -14.77
C THR A 61 -29.46 6.09 -14.30
N ASP A 62 -30.39 7.02 -14.34
CA ASP A 62 -30.16 8.38 -13.86
C ASP A 62 -29.74 8.44 -12.38
N SER A 63 -30.06 7.39 -11.61
CA SER A 63 -29.71 7.28 -10.17
C SER A 63 -28.34 6.68 -9.92
N CYS A 64 -27.70 6.05 -10.91
CA CYS A 64 -26.46 5.32 -10.75
C CYS A 64 -25.50 5.47 -11.95
N LEU A 65 -25.39 6.67 -12.47
CA LEU A 65 -24.40 6.99 -13.50
C LEU A 65 -22.98 6.88 -12.92
N VAL A 66 -22.10 6.28 -13.71
CA VAL A 66 -20.69 6.11 -13.37
C VAL A 66 -19.83 6.87 -14.37
N ASP A 67 -18.99 7.79 -13.90
CA ASP A 67 -18.10 8.60 -14.74
C ASP A 67 -16.89 7.79 -15.22
N LYS A 68 -16.26 8.23 -16.29
CA LYS A 68 -15.09 7.60 -16.90
C LYS A 68 -13.90 7.43 -15.94
N GLY A 69 -13.78 8.30 -14.93
CA GLY A 69 -12.70 8.28 -13.93
C GLY A 69 -13.07 7.58 -12.62
N ALA A 70 -14.14 6.80 -12.60
CA ALA A 70 -14.56 6.12 -11.40
C ALA A 70 -13.52 5.11 -10.89
N SER A 71 -13.36 5.05 -9.57
CA SER A 71 -12.60 4.00 -8.89
C SER A 71 -13.55 2.89 -8.42
N VAL A 72 -13.09 1.65 -8.50
CA VAL A 72 -13.86 0.47 -8.07
C VAL A 72 -13.04 -0.31 -7.07
N THR A 73 -13.67 -0.71 -5.97
CA THR A 73 -13.09 -1.61 -4.96
C THR A 73 -14.12 -2.68 -4.59
N ILE A 74 -13.64 -3.86 -4.23
CA ILE A 74 -14.50 -4.95 -3.78
C ILE A 74 -14.56 -4.92 -2.25
N LEU A 75 -15.78 -4.93 -1.69
CA LEU A 75 -16.03 -5.05 -0.26
C LEU A 75 -17.11 -6.10 -0.01
N ASN A 76 -16.73 -7.27 0.47
CA ASN A 76 -17.63 -8.39 0.70
C ASN A 76 -18.43 -8.72 -0.59
N ASP A 77 -19.75 -8.52 -0.56
CA ASP A 77 -20.65 -8.78 -1.69
C ASP A 77 -20.90 -7.55 -2.58
N TRP A 78 -20.15 -6.45 -2.35
CA TRP A 78 -20.36 -5.19 -3.03
C TRP A 78 -19.20 -4.80 -3.92
N LEU A 79 -19.50 -4.20 -5.06
CA LEU A 79 -18.59 -3.30 -5.78
C LEU A 79 -18.84 -1.89 -5.24
N VAL A 80 -17.83 -1.31 -4.62
CA VAL A 80 -17.83 0.08 -4.14
C VAL A 80 -17.29 0.94 -5.25
N VAL A 81 -18.14 1.74 -5.87
CA VAL A 81 -17.81 2.59 -7.01
C VAL A 81 -17.83 4.05 -6.57
N VAL A 82 -16.67 4.71 -6.62
CA VAL A 82 -16.58 6.16 -6.36
C VAL A 82 -16.48 6.90 -7.68
N SER A 83 -17.46 7.74 -7.95
CA SER A 83 -17.60 8.48 -9.19
C SER A 83 -18.04 9.92 -8.90
N GLY A 84 -17.22 10.90 -9.27
CA GLY A 84 -17.48 12.30 -8.95
C GLY A 84 -17.63 12.55 -7.44
N ARG A 85 -18.81 13.00 -6.98
CA ARG A 85 -19.12 13.22 -5.55
C ARG A 85 -19.91 12.07 -4.93
N ASN A 86 -20.05 10.95 -5.62
CA ASN A 86 -20.88 9.83 -5.21
C ASN A 86 -20.04 8.61 -4.89
N CYS A 87 -20.37 7.89 -3.82
CA CYS A 87 -19.95 6.54 -3.56
C CYS A 87 -21.18 5.63 -3.68
N GLN A 88 -21.15 4.72 -4.63
CA GLN A 88 -22.25 3.85 -5.00
C GLN A 88 -21.90 2.39 -4.73
N LEU A 89 -22.84 1.64 -4.18
CA LEU A 89 -22.73 0.20 -3.99
C LEU A 89 -23.50 -0.51 -5.08
N PHE A 90 -22.85 -1.48 -5.71
CA PHE A 90 -23.45 -2.42 -6.66
C PHE A 90 -23.26 -3.84 -6.15
N ASP A 91 -24.21 -4.70 -6.40
CA ASP A 91 -24.08 -6.12 -6.13
C ASP A 91 -22.96 -6.72 -6.99
N LYS A 92 -22.02 -7.40 -6.36
CA LYS A 92 -20.79 -7.93 -7.01
C LYS A 92 -21.08 -8.99 -8.06
N GLU A 93 -22.16 -9.74 -7.92
CA GLU A 93 -22.49 -10.83 -8.81
C GLU A 93 -23.32 -10.38 -10.01
N THR A 94 -24.25 -9.46 -9.80
CA THR A 94 -25.21 -9.04 -10.82
C THR A 94 -24.94 -7.67 -11.42
N GLY A 95 -24.13 -6.84 -10.77
CA GLY A 95 -23.90 -5.43 -11.15
C GLY A 95 -25.11 -4.51 -10.90
N ARG A 96 -26.15 -4.98 -10.20
CA ARG A 96 -27.31 -4.16 -9.88
C ARG A 96 -26.95 -3.08 -8.87
N PHE A 97 -27.45 -1.88 -9.09
CA PHE A 97 -27.35 -0.78 -8.14
C PHE A 97 -28.08 -1.10 -6.86
N VAL A 98 -27.43 -0.85 -5.74
CA VAL A 98 -27.99 -1.08 -4.41
C VAL A 98 -28.34 0.22 -3.75
N ARG A 99 -27.36 1.14 -3.63
CA ARG A 99 -27.56 2.46 -3.00
C ARG A 99 -26.34 3.34 -3.13
N THR A 100 -26.53 4.62 -2.82
CA THR A 100 -25.45 5.57 -2.56
C THR A 100 -25.12 5.58 -1.06
N VAL A 101 -23.82 5.73 -0.72
CA VAL A 101 -23.33 5.83 0.66
C VAL A 101 -22.46 7.06 0.78
N GLY A 102 -22.66 7.80 1.87
CA GLY A 102 -21.94 9.04 2.11
C GLY A 102 -22.50 10.22 1.31
N HIS A 103 -22.45 11.38 1.93
CA HIS A 103 -22.87 12.64 1.34
C HIS A 103 -21.75 13.66 1.46
N VAL A 104 -21.40 14.31 0.35
CA VAL A 104 -20.38 15.36 0.33
C VAL A 104 -21.02 16.71 0.58
N GLY A 105 -20.63 17.40 1.67
CA GLY A 105 -21.14 18.69 2.03
C GLY A 105 -20.64 19.21 3.37
N GLU A 106 -21.31 20.22 3.92
CA GLU A 106 -20.90 20.93 5.13
C GLU A 106 -21.67 20.53 6.39
N ASP A 107 -22.75 19.75 6.25
CA ASP A 107 -23.50 19.25 7.41
C ASP A 107 -22.64 18.33 8.28
N PRO A 108 -22.88 18.28 9.60
CA PRO A 108 -22.05 17.51 10.52
C PRO A 108 -21.90 16.01 10.17
N GLU A 109 -22.95 15.41 9.61
CA GLU A 109 -22.97 14.00 9.20
C GLU A 109 -22.42 13.77 7.79
N TRP A 110 -21.95 14.83 7.09
CA TRP A 110 -21.48 14.77 5.72
C TRP A 110 -19.95 14.78 5.66
N CYS A 111 -19.41 14.08 4.68
CA CYS A 111 -17.97 14.03 4.45
C CYS A 111 -17.51 15.19 3.55
N SER A 112 -16.23 15.53 3.62
CA SER A 112 -15.62 16.51 2.72
C SER A 112 -15.37 15.94 1.33
N THR A 113 -15.15 14.63 1.25
CA THR A 113 -14.96 13.89 0.01
C THR A 113 -15.30 12.42 0.20
N VAL A 114 -15.77 11.76 -0.86
CA VAL A 114 -15.90 10.29 -0.91
C VAL A 114 -14.69 9.60 -1.56
N HIS A 115 -13.77 10.38 -2.14
CA HIS A 115 -12.55 9.83 -2.71
C HIS A 115 -11.57 9.40 -1.60
N GLY A 116 -10.86 8.29 -1.84
CA GLY A 116 -9.92 7.74 -0.86
C GLY A 116 -10.59 7.19 0.40
N GLY A 117 -11.86 6.79 0.30
CA GLY A 117 -12.58 6.19 1.42
C GLY A 117 -11.97 4.86 1.87
N TRP A 118 -12.13 4.56 3.16
CA TRP A 118 -11.64 3.33 3.79
C TRP A 118 -12.80 2.39 4.10
N GLN A 119 -12.56 1.12 3.90
CA GLN A 119 -13.56 0.08 4.04
C GLN A 119 -13.21 -0.81 5.22
N ASN A 120 -14.20 -1.11 6.06
CA ASN A 120 -14.06 -2.12 7.11
C ASN A 120 -14.53 -3.48 6.56
N PRO A 121 -13.61 -4.41 6.24
CA PRO A 121 -13.97 -5.70 5.66
C PRO A 121 -14.74 -6.61 6.64
N TYR A 122 -14.70 -6.32 7.93
CA TYR A 122 -15.34 -7.13 8.98
C TYR A 122 -16.80 -6.74 9.19
N THR A 123 -17.14 -5.45 9.01
CA THR A 123 -18.49 -4.92 9.30
C THR A 123 -19.20 -4.36 8.08
N GLY A 124 -18.51 -4.21 6.94
CA GLY A 124 -19.04 -3.57 5.74
C GLY A 124 -19.19 -2.05 5.85
N LYS A 125 -18.72 -1.42 6.94
CA LYS A 125 -18.77 0.03 7.12
C LYS A 125 -17.79 0.73 6.18
N LEU A 126 -18.17 1.95 5.77
CA LEU A 126 -17.36 2.83 4.95
C LEU A 126 -17.01 4.10 5.73
N SER A 127 -15.78 4.56 5.58
CA SER A 127 -15.28 5.77 6.24
C SER A 127 -14.74 6.74 5.19
N PHE A 128 -15.12 7.98 5.25
CA PHE A 128 -14.68 9.04 4.35
C PHE A 128 -14.06 10.20 5.12
N ALA A 129 -13.16 10.93 4.48
CA ALA A 129 -12.59 12.12 5.09
C ALA A 129 -13.69 13.14 5.41
N GLY A 130 -13.72 13.58 6.65
CA GLY A 130 -14.57 14.65 7.16
C GLY A 130 -13.84 15.99 7.17
N TRP A 131 -14.25 16.87 8.06
CA TRP A 131 -13.64 18.17 8.27
C TRP A 131 -12.65 18.13 9.43
N LYS A 132 -11.64 19.00 9.41
CA LYS A 132 -10.66 19.17 10.50
C LYS A 132 -9.96 17.86 10.93
N GLY A 133 -9.66 16.97 9.96
CA GLY A 133 -8.94 15.73 10.23
C GLY A 133 -9.81 14.61 10.85
N SER A 134 -11.14 14.78 10.84
CA SER A 134 -12.07 13.72 11.23
C SER A 134 -12.40 12.80 10.06
N PHE A 135 -13.05 11.69 10.37
CA PHE A 135 -13.60 10.74 9.41
C PHE A 135 -15.06 10.49 9.72
N VAL A 136 -15.89 10.53 8.69
CA VAL A 136 -17.32 10.24 8.80
C VAL A 136 -17.55 8.80 8.40
N MET A 137 -18.20 8.04 9.26
CA MET A 137 -18.44 6.61 9.08
C MET A 137 -19.91 6.35 8.78
N TYR A 138 -20.13 5.44 7.83
CA TYR A 138 -21.44 5.01 7.39
C TYR A 138 -21.54 3.49 7.43
N GLY A 139 -22.73 2.98 7.76
CA GLY A 139 -23.06 1.58 7.60
C GLY A 139 -23.16 1.17 6.13
N ALA A 140 -23.08 -0.13 5.86
CA ALA A 140 -23.36 -0.67 4.52
C ALA A 140 -24.81 -0.42 4.07
N ASP A 141 -25.71 -0.09 5.01
CA ASP A 141 -27.07 0.37 4.75
C ASP A 141 -27.15 1.86 4.29
N GLY A 142 -26.00 2.53 4.20
CA GLY A 142 -25.88 3.94 3.79
C GLY A 142 -26.21 4.95 4.88
N ARG A 143 -26.56 4.51 6.08
CA ARG A 143 -26.87 5.39 7.20
C ARG A 143 -25.61 5.89 7.88
N PHE A 144 -25.65 7.14 8.35
CA PHE A 144 -24.62 7.69 9.22
C PHE A 144 -24.46 6.82 10.48
N ASP A 145 -23.21 6.52 10.85
CA ASP A 145 -22.86 5.77 12.05
C ASP A 145 -22.28 6.72 13.11
N ARG A 146 -21.14 7.34 12.79
CA ARG A 146 -20.45 8.26 13.71
C ARG A 146 -19.39 9.08 13.00
N ILE A 147 -18.88 10.08 13.72
CA ILE A 147 -17.64 10.78 13.37
C ILE A 147 -16.53 10.22 14.26
N TRP A 148 -15.39 9.90 13.65
CA TRP A 148 -14.19 9.50 14.36
C TRP A 148 -13.07 10.50 14.09
N THR A 149 -12.44 10.98 15.16
CA THR A 149 -11.22 11.80 15.07
C THR A 149 -10.07 10.98 15.64
N PRO A 150 -9.02 10.69 14.86
CA PRO A 150 -7.89 9.93 15.34
C PRO A 150 -7.26 10.58 16.57
N PRO A 151 -6.92 9.81 17.60
CA PRO A 151 -6.17 10.32 18.74
C PRO A 151 -4.80 10.87 18.33
N ILE A 152 -4.31 11.86 19.07
CA ILE A 152 -2.96 12.40 18.86
C ILE A 152 -1.94 11.38 19.39
N VAL A 153 -1.07 10.89 18.52
CA VAL A 153 0.01 9.98 18.85
C VAL A 153 1.30 10.78 19.09
N SER A 154 1.79 10.79 20.34
CA SER A 154 3.08 11.38 20.75
C SER A 154 3.29 12.86 20.40
N GLY A 155 2.30 13.72 20.66
CA GLY A 155 2.46 15.18 20.57
C GLY A 155 2.72 15.76 19.18
N ALA A 156 2.81 14.95 18.15
CA ALA A 156 2.89 15.38 16.76
C ALA A 156 1.48 15.70 16.22
N PHE A 157 1.42 16.54 15.18
CA PHE A 157 0.19 16.81 14.46
C PHE A 157 -0.53 15.52 14.10
N PRO A 158 -1.85 15.46 14.25
CA PRO A 158 -2.63 14.24 14.02
C PRO A 158 -2.83 13.98 12.52
N ASN A 159 -1.76 13.98 11.76
CA ASN A 159 -1.84 13.62 10.35
C ASN A 159 -1.62 12.11 10.23
N ILE A 160 -2.70 11.38 10.45
CA ILE A 160 -2.75 10.00 10.02
C ILE A 160 -2.64 9.97 8.49
N SER A 161 -1.58 9.36 7.99
CA SER A 161 -1.28 9.33 6.56
C SER A 161 -2.12 8.28 5.84
N ALA A 162 -2.42 7.18 6.53
CA ALA A 162 -3.33 6.13 6.10
C ALA A 162 -3.87 5.38 7.30
N PHE A 163 -5.04 4.76 7.16
CA PHE A 163 -5.54 3.82 8.16
C PHE A 163 -6.34 2.68 7.50
N THR A 164 -6.54 1.63 8.27
CA THR A 164 -7.40 0.50 7.92
C THR A 164 -7.90 -0.18 9.19
N TYR A 165 -8.59 -1.30 9.03
CA TYR A 165 -9.16 -2.04 10.14
C TYR A 165 -8.39 -3.35 10.36
N LEU A 166 -7.93 -3.56 11.59
CA LEU A 166 -7.32 -4.83 12.03
C LEU A 166 -8.41 -5.88 12.33
N ASP A 167 -9.53 -5.43 12.88
CA ASP A 167 -10.73 -6.22 13.12
C ASP A 167 -11.99 -5.32 13.08
N ALA A 168 -13.12 -5.79 13.59
CA ALA A 168 -14.37 -5.03 13.60
C ALA A 168 -14.29 -3.70 14.39
N GLU A 169 -13.39 -3.59 15.38
CA GLU A 169 -13.32 -2.49 16.33
C GLU A 169 -11.97 -1.76 16.31
N VAL A 170 -10.88 -2.49 15.97
CA VAL A 170 -9.52 -1.96 16.04
C VAL A 170 -9.09 -1.39 14.70
N ILE A 171 -8.66 -0.15 14.73
CA ILE A 171 -8.10 0.60 13.59
C ILE A 171 -6.58 0.59 13.70
N ALA A 172 -5.90 0.29 12.60
CA ALA A 172 -4.47 0.48 12.43
C ALA A 172 -4.22 1.76 11.63
N GLY A 173 -3.46 2.70 12.18
CA GLY A 173 -3.12 3.98 11.57
C GLY A 173 -1.63 4.12 11.32
N TYR A 174 -1.25 4.58 10.14
CA TYR A 174 0.12 4.91 9.80
C TYR A 174 0.35 6.42 9.92
N TYR A 175 1.43 6.79 10.57
CA TYR A 175 1.92 8.15 10.74
C TYR A 175 3.28 8.27 10.10
N SER A 176 3.41 9.14 9.13
CA SER A 176 4.70 9.43 8.49
C SER A 176 5.71 9.99 9.51
N ALA A 177 6.98 9.82 9.21
CA ALA A 177 8.06 10.45 9.98
C ALA A 177 7.92 11.98 9.96
N SER A 178 8.28 12.60 11.08
CA SER A 178 8.41 14.05 11.22
C SER A 178 9.83 14.37 11.69
N ASP A 179 10.19 15.65 11.74
CA ASP A 179 11.55 16.10 12.10
C ASP A 179 12.07 15.54 13.43
N SER A 180 11.17 15.19 14.35
CA SER A 180 11.54 14.71 15.68
C SER A 180 11.12 13.26 15.97
N LEU A 181 10.34 12.63 15.09
CA LEU A 181 9.74 11.33 15.38
C LEU A 181 9.81 10.40 14.16
N PRO A 182 10.16 9.11 14.36
CA PRO A 182 10.14 8.12 13.30
C PRO A 182 8.72 7.87 12.79
N ALA A 183 8.60 7.27 11.61
CA ALA A 183 7.34 6.74 11.14
C ALA A 183 6.81 5.66 12.10
N ARG A 184 5.49 5.58 12.26
CA ARG A 184 4.85 4.73 13.26
C ARG A 184 3.57 4.11 12.76
N VAL A 185 3.28 2.94 13.28
CA VAL A 185 1.95 2.33 13.20
C VAL A 185 1.33 2.33 14.59
N ALA A 186 0.14 2.87 14.72
CA ALA A 186 -0.61 2.89 15.97
C ALA A 186 -1.92 2.11 15.83
N LEU A 187 -2.30 1.40 16.87
CA LEU A 187 -3.56 0.67 16.96
C LEU A 187 -4.49 1.39 17.93
N PHE A 188 -5.75 1.54 17.49
CA PHE A 188 -6.79 2.27 18.23
C PHE A 188 -8.01 1.40 18.42
N ARG A 189 -8.60 1.46 19.63
CA ARG A 189 -9.96 1.00 19.89
C ARG A 189 -10.82 2.20 20.29
N GLY A 190 -11.69 2.65 19.37
CA GLY A 190 -12.36 3.94 19.53
C GLY A 190 -11.35 5.09 19.59
N ASN A 191 -11.24 5.78 20.72
CA ASN A 191 -10.26 6.86 20.95
C ASN A 191 -9.09 6.42 21.86
N GLU A 192 -9.04 5.16 22.27
CA GLU A 192 -7.95 4.62 23.06
C GLU A 192 -6.80 4.15 22.15
N ILE A 193 -5.58 4.61 22.43
CA ILE A 193 -4.36 4.09 21.81
C ILE A 193 -3.99 2.81 22.55
N ILE A 194 -4.12 1.66 21.90
CA ILE A 194 -3.78 0.37 22.53
C ILE A 194 -2.34 -0.06 22.25
N ARG A 195 -1.72 0.48 21.19
CA ARG A 195 -0.34 0.17 20.83
C ARG A 195 0.26 1.22 19.90
N VAL A 196 1.57 1.44 19.99
CA VAL A 196 2.36 2.22 19.03
C VAL A 196 3.65 1.48 18.74
N ASP A 197 3.90 1.15 17.50
CA ASP A 197 5.14 0.56 17.02
C ASP A 197 5.88 1.57 16.12
N SER A 198 7.14 1.84 16.45
CA SER A 198 8.01 2.70 15.66
C SER A 198 8.71 1.90 14.57
N LEU A 199 8.75 2.44 13.37
CA LEU A 199 9.52 1.86 12.27
C LEU A 199 10.98 2.29 12.42
N LEU A 200 11.83 1.34 12.76
CA LEU A 200 13.28 1.56 12.84
C LEU A 200 13.87 1.53 11.41
N MET A 201 13.67 2.61 10.69
CA MET A 201 14.25 2.77 9.36
C MET A 201 15.46 3.70 9.52
N GLY A 202 16.67 3.14 9.60
CA GLY A 202 17.94 3.84 9.71
C GLY A 202 17.86 5.22 10.37
N GLN A 203 18.65 5.51 11.36
CA GLN A 203 18.64 6.83 11.99
C GLN A 203 19.11 7.87 10.97
N SER A 204 18.19 8.73 10.53
CA SER A 204 18.54 9.99 9.90
C SER A 204 18.10 11.08 10.86
N GLU A 205 19.01 11.91 11.27
CA GLU A 205 18.71 13.08 12.13
C GLU A 205 17.74 14.05 11.44
N GLU A 206 17.55 13.90 10.12
CA GLU A 206 16.72 14.77 9.29
C GLU A 206 15.68 13.95 8.53
N ASN A 207 14.43 14.05 8.96
CA ASN A 207 13.32 13.25 8.43
C ASN A 207 12.60 13.87 7.22
N GLY A 208 13.00 15.07 6.79
CA GLY A 208 12.36 15.77 5.67
C GLY A 208 13.30 16.74 4.95
N VAL A 209 12.79 17.42 3.95
CA VAL A 209 13.44 18.58 3.35
C VAL A 209 13.09 19.84 4.14
N ALA A 210 14.03 20.75 4.35
CA ALA A 210 13.81 21.98 5.10
C ALA A 210 12.92 22.95 4.31
N GLY A 211 11.63 22.92 4.59
CA GLY A 211 10.63 23.74 3.91
C GLY A 211 10.52 23.41 2.41
N VAL A 212 9.40 23.76 1.81
CA VAL A 212 9.19 23.56 0.36
C VAL A 212 9.69 24.81 -0.37
N ASN A 213 10.58 24.62 -1.35
CA ASN A 213 11.01 25.67 -2.26
C ASN A 213 10.25 25.59 -3.58
N ASP A 214 10.09 24.37 -4.11
CA ASP A 214 9.43 24.13 -5.39
C ASP A 214 8.85 22.72 -5.47
N ILE A 215 7.80 22.55 -6.28
CA ILE A 215 7.29 21.25 -6.71
C ILE A 215 7.89 20.98 -8.08
N ALA A 216 8.96 20.18 -8.10
CA ALA A 216 9.73 19.96 -9.31
C ALA A 216 9.04 19.05 -10.32
N MET A 217 8.24 18.09 -9.86
CA MET A 217 7.54 17.13 -10.71
C MET A 217 6.32 16.57 -10.00
N ILE A 218 5.25 16.37 -10.77
CA ILE A 218 4.08 15.58 -10.38
C ILE A 218 3.89 14.51 -11.43
N SER A 219 3.98 13.25 -11.03
CA SER A 219 3.74 12.11 -11.90
C SER A 219 2.59 11.29 -11.33
N VAL A 220 1.48 11.24 -12.07
CA VAL A 220 0.30 10.46 -11.70
C VAL A 220 0.05 9.43 -12.80
N LEU A 221 -0.09 8.16 -12.41
CA LEU A 221 -0.41 7.10 -13.35
C LEU A 221 -1.81 7.26 -13.92
N LYS A 222 -1.98 6.86 -15.17
CA LYS A 222 -3.27 6.93 -15.90
C LYS A 222 -4.38 6.08 -15.27
N ASP A 223 -4.04 5.16 -14.36
CA ASP A 223 -5.00 4.38 -13.58
C ASP A 223 -5.68 5.20 -12.46
N GLY A 224 -5.26 6.46 -12.28
CA GLY A 224 -5.86 7.38 -11.31
C GLY A 224 -5.57 7.08 -9.85
N GLY A 225 -4.74 6.07 -9.54
CA GLY A 225 -4.59 5.59 -8.17
C GLY A 225 -3.23 5.80 -7.54
N SER A 226 -2.17 5.97 -8.33
CA SER A 226 -0.81 6.02 -7.81
C SER A 226 0.01 7.10 -8.50
N GLY A 227 1.02 7.61 -7.82
CA GLY A 227 1.92 8.59 -8.38
C GLY A 227 2.94 9.07 -7.37
N VAL A 228 3.77 10.00 -7.79
CA VAL A 228 4.75 10.66 -6.93
C VAL A 228 4.78 12.16 -7.17
N VAL A 229 5.03 12.91 -6.12
CA VAL A 229 5.32 14.34 -6.15
C VAL A 229 6.77 14.51 -5.72
N LEU A 230 7.61 15.07 -6.59
CA LEU A 230 8.98 15.44 -6.28
C LEU A 230 8.99 16.87 -5.76
N ILE A 231 9.42 17.05 -4.53
CA ILE A 231 9.53 18.35 -3.87
C ILE A 231 11.00 18.69 -3.68
N LYS A 232 11.38 19.93 -3.99
CA LYS A 232 12.68 20.50 -3.66
C LYS A 232 12.58 21.34 -2.39
N GLY A 233 13.44 21.04 -1.42
CA GLY A 233 13.57 21.79 -0.20
C GLY A 233 14.42 23.05 -0.39
N LYS A 234 14.31 24.00 0.56
CA LYS A 234 15.16 25.20 0.63
C LYS A 234 16.61 24.86 0.93
N ASP A 235 16.87 23.70 1.48
CA ASP A 235 18.20 23.13 1.74
C ASP A 235 18.87 22.48 0.52
N GLY A 236 18.20 22.53 -0.64
CA GLY A 236 18.67 21.94 -1.89
C GLY A 236 18.45 20.44 -2.04
N ARG A 237 17.94 19.77 -1.01
CA ARG A 237 17.55 18.35 -1.08
C ARG A 237 16.24 18.18 -1.83
N SER A 238 16.03 17.00 -2.38
CA SER A 238 14.75 16.61 -2.98
C SER A 238 14.13 15.47 -2.19
N ALA A 239 12.82 15.45 -2.08
CA ALA A 239 12.08 14.37 -1.44
C ALA A 239 10.89 13.95 -2.31
N ILE A 240 10.53 12.68 -2.22
CA ILE A 240 9.39 12.10 -2.89
C ILE A 240 8.25 11.94 -1.90
N TYR A 241 7.08 12.41 -2.31
CA TYR A 241 5.82 12.13 -1.64
C TYR A 241 4.98 11.26 -2.56
N SER A 242 4.58 10.11 -2.05
CA SER A 242 3.75 9.18 -2.80
C SER A 242 2.29 9.57 -2.75
N LEU A 243 1.63 9.43 -3.89
CA LEU A 243 0.19 9.54 -4.03
C LEU A 243 -0.38 8.13 -4.20
N GLY A 244 -1.35 7.77 -3.36
CA GLY A 244 -2.07 6.50 -3.48
C GLY A 244 -1.26 5.23 -3.18
N ASN A 245 -0.20 5.32 -2.37
CA ASN A 245 0.53 4.15 -1.90
C ASN A 245 -0.36 3.24 -1.07
N THR A 246 -0.22 1.93 -1.27
CA THR A 246 -0.82 0.93 -0.39
C THR A 246 0.11 0.69 0.78
N TYR A 247 -0.21 1.27 1.94
CA TYR A 247 0.51 0.97 3.19
C TYR A 247 -0.03 -0.28 3.85
N PHE A 248 -1.35 -0.50 3.79
CA PHE A 248 -2.05 -1.60 4.42
C PHE A 248 -2.86 -2.40 3.42
N TRP A 249 -2.93 -3.70 3.60
CA TRP A 249 -3.90 -4.56 2.93
C TRP A 249 -4.28 -5.75 3.80
N ASN A 250 -5.48 -6.26 3.60
CA ASN A 250 -6.01 -7.40 4.34
C ASN A 250 -6.13 -8.61 3.41
N ILE A 251 -5.80 -9.78 3.94
CA ILE A 251 -6.08 -11.07 3.33
C ILE A 251 -6.44 -12.08 4.42
N ASP A 252 -7.52 -12.82 4.24
CA ASP A 252 -7.98 -13.86 5.18
C ASP A 252 -8.03 -13.40 6.66
N LYS A 253 -8.46 -12.14 6.88
CA LYS A 253 -8.49 -11.45 8.19
C LYS A 253 -7.12 -11.16 8.81
N GLU A 254 -6.06 -11.31 8.06
CA GLU A 254 -4.72 -10.87 8.45
C GLU A 254 -4.43 -9.52 7.83
N LEU A 255 -3.84 -8.62 8.60
CA LEU A 255 -3.46 -7.30 8.17
C LEU A 255 -1.97 -7.23 7.91
N TYR A 256 -1.61 -6.78 6.71
CA TYR A 256 -0.24 -6.56 6.29
C TYR A 256 0.06 -5.07 6.13
N PHE A 257 1.34 -4.74 6.30
CA PHE A 257 1.86 -3.39 6.20
C PHE A 257 3.20 -3.36 5.46
N HIS A 258 3.38 -2.34 4.62
CA HIS A 258 4.66 -2.05 3.96
C HIS A 258 4.92 -0.54 3.93
N HIS A 259 6.18 -0.16 4.08
CA HIS A 259 6.66 1.21 3.94
C HIS A 259 7.62 1.33 2.76
N SER A 260 7.50 2.40 1.97
CA SER A 260 8.13 2.52 0.64
C SER A 260 9.66 2.44 0.59
N TYR A 261 10.35 2.81 1.65
CA TYR A 261 11.83 2.72 1.73
C TYR A 261 12.28 1.56 2.61
N ASN A 262 11.42 0.57 2.79
CA ASN A 262 11.70 -0.63 3.54
C ASN A 262 11.44 -1.83 2.62
N ASP A 263 12.34 -2.79 2.60
CA ASP A 263 12.19 -4.04 1.86
C ASP A 263 11.34 -5.07 2.60
N THR A 264 10.99 -4.79 3.87
CA THR A 264 10.28 -5.72 4.74
C THR A 264 8.78 -5.49 4.71
N ILE A 265 8.04 -6.57 4.53
CA ILE A 265 6.58 -6.62 4.70
C ILE A 265 6.28 -7.17 6.09
N TYR A 266 5.43 -6.47 6.81
CA TYR A 266 5.03 -6.81 8.18
C TYR A 266 3.60 -7.33 8.20
N GLN A 267 3.33 -8.31 9.05
CA GLN A 267 2.01 -8.65 9.53
C GLN A 267 1.73 -7.88 10.82
N ILE A 268 0.50 -7.43 11.02
CA ILE A 268 0.11 -6.68 12.22
C ILE A 268 -0.85 -7.50 13.05
N SER A 269 -0.57 -7.57 14.36
CA SER A 269 -1.51 -8.10 15.35
C SER A 269 -1.68 -7.14 16.51
N ALA A 270 -2.80 -7.25 17.24
CA ALA A 270 -3.05 -6.41 18.42
C ALA A 270 -2.07 -6.74 19.55
N VAL A 271 -1.59 -7.97 19.65
CA VAL A 271 -0.72 -8.48 20.73
C VAL A 271 0.74 -8.23 20.42
N GLU A 272 1.21 -8.65 19.25
CA GLU A 272 2.63 -8.63 18.90
C GLU A 272 3.05 -7.37 18.13
N GLY A 273 2.08 -6.61 17.58
CA GLY A 273 2.35 -5.44 16.74
C GLY A 273 2.88 -5.81 15.36
N LEU A 274 3.88 -5.08 14.90
CA LEU A 274 4.55 -5.29 13.62
C LEU A 274 5.48 -6.50 13.68
N GLN A 275 5.12 -7.57 12.97
CA GLN A 275 5.96 -8.78 12.83
C GLN A 275 6.47 -8.89 11.39
N PRO A 276 7.79 -8.95 11.15
CA PRO A 276 8.32 -9.15 9.81
C PRO A 276 7.95 -10.54 9.31
N VAL A 277 7.37 -10.63 8.13
CA VAL A 277 6.92 -11.91 7.55
C VAL A 277 7.53 -12.18 6.19
N ARG A 278 7.82 -11.12 5.41
CA ARG A 278 8.40 -11.23 4.07
C ARG A 278 9.45 -10.16 3.84
N VAL A 279 10.36 -10.44 2.93
CA VAL A 279 11.38 -9.50 2.47
C VAL A 279 11.35 -9.45 0.95
N LEU A 280 11.35 -8.24 0.38
CA LEU A 280 11.60 -8.01 -1.03
C LEU A 280 13.13 -8.03 -1.23
N ASP A 281 13.67 -9.09 -1.81
CA ASP A 281 15.07 -9.09 -2.21
C ASP A 281 15.24 -8.23 -3.46
N LEU A 282 15.65 -7.00 -3.24
CA LEU A 282 15.84 -6.00 -4.28
C LEU A 282 17.22 -6.04 -4.91
N GLY A 283 18.16 -6.82 -4.34
CA GLY A 283 19.53 -6.91 -4.83
C GLY A 283 20.21 -5.54 -4.93
N ALA A 284 20.78 -5.22 -6.10
CA ALA A 284 21.44 -3.94 -6.36
C ALA A 284 20.47 -2.73 -6.43
N TYR A 285 19.17 -2.99 -6.54
CA TYR A 285 18.12 -1.97 -6.71
C TYR A 285 17.48 -1.54 -5.38
N GLY A 286 17.97 -2.05 -4.24
CA GLY A 286 17.52 -1.64 -2.93
C GLY A 286 17.78 -0.15 -2.69
N TRP A 287 16.86 0.51 -2.02
CA TRP A 287 16.95 1.93 -1.70
C TRP A 287 16.71 2.15 -0.22
N ALA A 288 17.78 2.30 0.52
CA ALA A 288 17.71 2.45 1.97
C ALA A 288 17.13 3.82 2.37
N TYR A 289 16.47 3.88 3.50
CA TYR A 289 15.82 5.10 4.00
C TYR A 289 16.79 6.30 4.16
N ASN A 290 18.02 6.05 4.56
CA ASN A 290 19.05 7.09 4.68
C ASN A 290 19.54 7.63 3.32
N GLU A 291 19.31 6.89 2.22
CA GLU A 291 19.64 7.28 0.84
C GLU A 291 18.44 7.95 0.13
N ARG A 292 17.29 8.13 0.81
CA ARG A 292 16.04 8.57 0.19
C ARG A 292 16.04 9.95 -0.46
N PHE A 293 17.05 10.77 -0.19
CA PHE A 293 17.24 12.09 -0.82
C PHE A 293 18.18 12.06 -2.03
N GLU A 294 18.70 10.89 -2.38
CA GLU A 294 19.62 10.68 -3.47
C GLU A 294 18.91 10.12 -4.71
N ASP A 295 19.26 10.62 -5.88
CA ASP A 295 18.80 10.06 -7.15
C ASP A 295 19.58 8.76 -7.44
N LYS A 296 19.12 7.64 -6.87
CA LYS A 296 19.72 6.33 -7.06
C LYS A 296 19.16 5.69 -8.34
N LYS A 297 20.04 5.48 -9.30
CA LYS A 297 19.69 4.90 -10.59
C LYS A 297 19.00 3.54 -10.43
N ASP A 298 17.88 3.38 -11.12
CA ASP A 298 17.09 2.15 -11.19
C ASP A 298 16.64 1.60 -9.81
N ALA A 299 16.77 2.39 -8.73
CA ALA A 299 16.29 1.99 -7.42
C ALA A 299 14.78 1.68 -7.46
N ILE A 300 14.39 0.55 -6.87
CA ILE A 300 13.02 0.08 -6.83
C ILE A 300 12.26 0.78 -5.70
N TYR A 301 11.15 1.43 -6.05
CA TYR A 301 10.25 2.12 -5.14
C TYR A 301 8.85 1.49 -5.20
N PRO A 302 8.51 0.56 -4.28
CA PRO A 302 7.20 -0.09 -4.26
C PRO A 302 6.09 0.90 -3.94
N THR A 303 4.96 0.81 -4.65
CA THR A 303 3.84 1.75 -4.51
C THR A 303 2.51 1.09 -4.19
N LYS A 304 2.24 -0.10 -4.71
CA LYS A 304 0.94 -0.75 -4.55
C LYS A 304 1.09 -2.24 -4.32
N PHE A 305 0.31 -2.77 -3.38
CA PHE A 305 0.21 -4.19 -3.08
C PHE A 305 -1.25 -4.64 -3.17
N MET A 306 -1.47 -5.76 -3.82
CA MET A 306 -2.75 -6.45 -3.91
C MET A 306 -2.46 -7.93 -3.76
N GLU A 307 -3.04 -8.56 -2.75
CA GLU A 307 -2.71 -9.92 -2.38
C GLU A 307 -3.98 -10.77 -2.25
N ASN A 308 -3.90 -12.00 -2.72
CA ASN A 308 -4.85 -13.05 -2.42
C ASN A 308 -4.11 -14.32 -1.96
N LYS A 309 -4.82 -15.42 -1.76
CA LYS A 309 -4.23 -16.67 -1.26
C LYS A 309 -3.13 -17.26 -2.16
N ASP A 310 -3.18 -16.98 -3.47
CA ASP A 310 -2.31 -17.63 -4.47
C ASP A 310 -1.17 -16.70 -4.94
N VAL A 311 -1.42 -15.38 -4.99
CA VAL A 311 -0.48 -14.41 -5.56
C VAL A 311 -0.41 -13.11 -4.78
N ILE A 312 0.74 -12.43 -4.91
CA ILE A 312 0.89 -11.01 -4.59
C ILE A 312 1.14 -10.29 -5.91
N PHE A 313 0.24 -9.40 -6.27
CA PHE A 313 0.45 -8.45 -7.34
C PHE A 313 0.91 -7.15 -6.73
N PHE A 314 1.98 -6.59 -7.24
CA PHE A 314 2.46 -5.30 -6.77
C PHE A 314 2.99 -4.44 -7.90
N ARG A 315 3.06 -3.15 -7.63
CA ARG A 315 3.56 -2.13 -8.55
C ARG A 315 4.72 -1.42 -7.91
N PHE A 316 5.69 -1.06 -8.72
CA PHE A 316 6.83 -0.27 -8.27
C PHE A 316 7.26 0.71 -9.37
N MET A 317 8.01 1.71 -8.95
CA MET A 317 8.60 2.72 -9.85
C MET A 317 10.10 2.69 -9.72
N THR A 318 10.79 3.15 -10.78
CA THR A 318 12.22 3.40 -10.78
C THR A 318 12.52 4.81 -11.29
N ASN A 319 13.72 5.33 -10.99
CA ASN A 319 14.17 6.66 -11.43
C ASN A 319 13.19 7.78 -11.07
N VAL A 320 12.62 7.72 -9.87
CA VAL A 320 11.53 8.60 -9.42
C VAL A 320 11.94 10.06 -9.24
N TYR A 321 13.25 10.38 -9.29
CA TYR A 321 13.81 11.74 -9.19
C TYR A 321 14.02 12.44 -10.54
N ASN A 322 13.78 11.77 -11.66
CA ASN A 322 14.09 12.31 -12.98
C ASN A 322 13.07 11.87 -14.06
N ASP A 323 13.24 12.37 -15.27
CA ASP A 323 12.37 12.13 -16.43
C ASP A 323 12.47 10.72 -17.03
N LYS A 324 13.40 9.90 -16.55
CA LYS A 324 13.53 8.47 -16.92
C LYS A 324 12.66 7.57 -16.05
N GLN A 325 11.77 8.14 -15.26
CA GLN A 325 10.84 7.40 -14.42
C GLN A 325 10.09 6.34 -15.23
N LYS A 326 10.05 5.14 -14.68
CA LYS A 326 9.28 4.02 -15.23
C LYS A 326 8.46 3.36 -14.14
N THR A 327 7.33 2.82 -14.52
CA THR A 327 6.48 2.02 -13.63
C THR A 327 6.41 0.60 -14.15
N TYR A 328 6.36 -0.34 -13.22
CA TYR A 328 6.35 -1.77 -13.47
C TYR A 328 5.21 -2.46 -12.72
N ASN A 329 4.67 -3.50 -13.32
CA ASN A 329 3.83 -4.49 -12.66
C ASN A 329 4.68 -5.70 -12.29
N ALA A 330 4.47 -6.25 -11.11
CA ALA A 330 5.10 -7.48 -10.67
C ALA A 330 4.05 -8.45 -10.12
N LEU A 331 4.25 -9.72 -10.38
CA LEU A 331 3.43 -10.82 -9.89
C LEU A 331 4.32 -11.84 -9.18
N TYR A 332 4.12 -12.02 -7.89
CA TYR A 332 4.71 -13.10 -7.12
C TYR A 332 3.69 -14.22 -6.93
N ARG A 333 4.04 -15.42 -7.35
CA ARG A 333 3.22 -16.62 -7.18
C ARG A 333 3.71 -17.40 -5.96
N LYS A 334 2.86 -17.52 -4.94
CA LYS A 334 3.21 -18.11 -3.65
C LYS A 334 3.52 -19.60 -3.73
N ALA A 335 2.90 -20.32 -4.67
CA ALA A 335 3.02 -21.77 -4.78
C ALA A 335 4.45 -22.24 -5.12
N ASP A 336 5.21 -21.45 -5.87
CA ASP A 336 6.55 -21.80 -6.35
C ASP A 336 7.60 -20.70 -6.14
N GLY A 337 7.21 -19.58 -5.54
CA GLY A 337 8.12 -18.47 -5.26
C GLY A 337 8.58 -17.69 -6.50
N THR A 338 7.92 -17.89 -7.66
CA THR A 338 8.32 -17.20 -8.89
C THR A 338 7.81 -15.77 -8.92
N VAL A 339 8.65 -14.86 -9.43
CA VAL A 339 8.30 -13.46 -9.70
C VAL A 339 8.40 -13.20 -11.19
N LYS A 340 7.37 -12.55 -11.74
CA LYS A 340 7.37 -11.99 -13.10
C LYS A 340 7.26 -10.48 -13.02
N VAL A 341 7.97 -9.75 -13.88
CA VAL A 341 7.96 -8.28 -13.96
C VAL A 341 7.77 -7.85 -15.41
N CYS A 342 6.89 -6.89 -15.65
CA CYS A 342 6.74 -6.20 -16.94
C CYS A 342 6.57 -4.69 -16.76
N LEU A 343 6.77 -3.93 -17.81
CA LEU A 343 6.43 -2.51 -17.82
C LEU A 343 4.92 -2.31 -17.61
N PHE A 344 4.57 -1.27 -16.88
CA PHE A 344 3.16 -0.92 -16.61
C PHE A 344 2.36 -0.70 -17.90
N ASP A 345 2.96 -0.04 -18.89
CA ASP A 345 2.30 0.26 -20.17
C ASP A 345 2.06 -0.99 -21.03
N GLU A 346 2.82 -2.06 -20.82
CA GLU A 346 2.60 -3.35 -21.49
C GLU A 346 1.35 -4.05 -20.99
N ARG A 347 0.93 -3.75 -19.74
CA ARG A 347 -0.25 -4.31 -19.07
C ARG A 347 -0.19 -5.84 -18.93
N ILE A 348 -1.27 -6.43 -18.45
CA ILE A 348 -1.43 -7.88 -18.38
C ILE A 348 -2.19 -8.32 -19.64
N ILE A 349 -1.57 -9.19 -20.42
CA ILE A 349 -2.15 -9.71 -21.67
C ILE A 349 -3.30 -10.67 -21.32
N ASP A 350 -4.48 -10.41 -21.87
CA ASP A 350 -5.61 -11.35 -21.76
C ASP A 350 -5.44 -12.49 -22.76
N ASP A 351 -4.74 -13.54 -22.35
CA ASP A 351 -4.56 -14.78 -23.11
C ASP A 351 -5.69 -15.82 -22.88
N MET A 352 -6.64 -15.50 -22.01
CA MET A 352 -7.77 -16.38 -21.71
C MET A 352 -9.01 -16.11 -22.57
N ASN A 353 -9.33 -14.83 -22.80
CA ASN A 353 -10.49 -14.42 -23.58
C ASN A 353 -10.09 -13.64 -24.85
N GLY A 354 -8.83 -13.26 -25.01
CA GLY A 354 -8.33 -12.46 -26.13
C GLY A 354 -8.91 -11.03 -26.14
N PHE A 355 -9.25 -10.49 -24.98
CA PHE A 355 -9.79 -9.13 -24.84
C PHE A 355 -8.67 -8.09 -24.70
N LEU A 356 -9.04 -6.86 -24.32
CA LEU A 356 -8.05 -5.80 -24.11
C LEU A 356 -7.14 -6.14 -22.92
N PRO A 357 -5.86 -5.73 -22.98
CA PRO A 357 -4.95 -5.91 -21.85
C PRO A 357 -5.47 -5.27 -20.57
N LEU A 358 -5.28 -5.96 -19.45
CA LEU A 358 -5.84 -5.61 -18.15
C LEU A 358 -4.83 -4.87 -17.25
N GLN A 359 -5.37 -4.08 -16.33
CA GLN A 359 -4.62 -3.52 -15.20
C GLN A 359 -5.38 -3.84 -13.91
N PRO A 360 -4.78 -4.54 -12.94
CA PRO A 360 -5.40 -4.78 -11.66
C PRO A 360 -5.58 -3.48 -10.89
N ILE A 361 -6.76 -3.29 -10.31
CA ILE A 361 -7.09 -2.12 -9.47
C ILE A 361 -7.42 -2.53 -8.03
N SER A 362 -7.92 -3.73 -7.84
CA SER A 362 -8.25 -4.29 -6.53
C SER A 362 -8.22 -5.81 -6.59
N VAL A 363 -7.96 -6.48 -5.47
CA VAL A 363 -8.12 -7.92 -5.27
C VAL A 363 -8.91 -8.16 -3.98
N SER A 364 -9.63 -9.28 -3.93
CA SER A 364 -10.40 -9.71 -2.75
C SER A 364 -10.16 -11.18 -2.47
#